data_ca123c14a21252bfc1e7c2eb9fdd4f55
#
_entry.id   ca123c14a21252bfc1e7c2eb9fdd4f55
#
_cell.length_a   1.000
_cell.length_b   1.000
_cell.length_c   1.000
_cell.angle_alpha   90.00
_cell.angle_beta   90.00
_cell.angle_gamma   90.00
#
_symmetry.space_group_name_H-M   'P 1'
#
loop_
_entity.id
_entity.type
_entity.pdbx_description
1 polymer ?
#
loop_
_entity_poly.entity_id
_entity_poly.type
_entity_poly.pdbx_seq_one_letter_code
_entity_poly.pdbx_strand_id
1 'polypeptide(L)'
;QFRFVSDSDRDRFMDYVHNDKYLSKHQGSYAEGYSVYSPWVHRVDFGYKHDFKIRIGKTVNTLQLSVDMKNVLNLFNSRWGVSKFMNAKLNSGRILKYESTDAEGYPVFSTPSAVSGNTQTWSYSYTIGQCWYASVGIKYMFN
;
A
#
# COMPACT_ATOMS: atom_id res chain seq x y z
N GLN A 1 -28.27 -15.00 -9.68
CA GLN A 1 -28.32 -15.48 -8.29
C GLN A 1 -27.22 -16.50 -8.08
N PHE A 2 -26.69 -16.58 -6.87
CA PHE A 2 -25.72 -17.58 -6.43
C PHE A 2 -26.05 -18.01 -4.99
N ARG A 3 -25.51 -19.14 -4.56
CA ARG A 3 -25.73 -19.69 -3.22
C ARG A 3 -24.42 -19.84 -2.46
N PHE A 4 -24.49 -19.97 -1.16
CA PHE A 4 -23.35 -20.26 -0.30
C PHE A 4 -23.40 -21.70 0.19
N VAL A 5 -22.23 -22.29 0.44
CA VAL A 5 -22.09 -23.63 1.01
C VAL A 5 -22.74 -23.69 2.40
N SER A 6 -22.59 -22.62 3.20
CA SER A 6 -23.12 -22.52 4.54
C SER A 6 -23.60 -21.10 4.87
N ASP A 7 -24.46 -20.99 5.88
CA ASP A 7 -24.86 -19.67 6.41
C ASP A 7 -23.65 -18.91 6.97
N SER A 8 -22.70 -19.60 7.59
CA SER A 8 -21.47 -19.01 8.08
C SER A 8 -20.62 -18.38 6.97
N ASP A 9 -20.59 -18.98 5.77
CA ASP A 9 -19.91 -18.43 4.60
C ASP A 9 -20.60 -17.16 4.12
N ARG A 10 -21.92 -17.19 4.06
CA ARG A 10 -22.73 -16.03 3.70
C ARG A 10 -22.50 -14.88 4.69
N ASP A 11 -22.56 -15.14 5.97
CA ASP A 11 -22.45 -14.11 6.99
C ASP A 11 -21.06 -13.45 6.97
N ARG A 12 -19.98 -14.23 6.85
CA ARG A 12 -18.62 -13.69 6.68
C ARG A 12 -18.49 -12.80 5.44
N PHE A 13 -19.07 -13.25 4.32
CA PHE A 13 -19.08 -12.45 3.09
C PHE A 13 -19.86 -11.15 3.26
N MET A 14 -21.05 -11.20 3.83
CA MET A 14 -21.89 -10.02 4.04
C MET A 14 -21.24 -9.04 5.02
N ASP A 15 -20.62 -9.52 6.08
CA ASP A 15 -19.86 -8.69 7.01
C ASP A 15 -18.69 -7.96 6.31
N TYR A 16 -17.98 -8.66 5.45
CA TYR A 16 -16.92 -8.04 4.64
C TYR A 16 -17.49 -6.96 3.70
N VAL A 17 -18.56 -7.28 2.97
CA VAL A 17 -19.23 -6.36 2.04
C VAL A 17 -19.73 -5.10 2.74
N HIS A 18 -20.32 -5.22 3.92
CA HIS A 18 -20.78 -4.07 4.69
C HIS A 18 -19.67 -3.14 5.16
N ASN A 19 -18.49 -3.70 5.46
CA ASN A 19 -17.34 -2.93 5.95
C ASN A 19 -16.41 -2.41 4.83
N ASP A 20 -16.52 -2.93 3.61
CA ASP A 20 -15.75 -2.43 2.47
C ASP A 20 -16.37 -1.15 1.89
N LYS A 21 -15.54 -0.13 1.67
CA LYS A 21 -16.01 1.21 1.23
C LYS A 21 -16.68 1.22 -0.14
N TYR A 22 -16.26 0.33 -1.04
CA TYR A 22 -16.80 0.25 -2.38
C TYR A 22 -18.00 -0.68 -2.41
N LEU A 23 -17.83 -1.91 -1.92
CA LEU A 23 -18.86 -2.95 -1.99
C LEU A 23 -20.12 -2.60 -1.21
N SER A 24 -19.98 -1.91 -0.06
CA SER A 24 -21.14 -1.46 0.73
C SER A 24 -22.09 -0.55 -0.03
N LYS A 25 -21.58 0.18 -1.04
CA LYS A 25 -22.39 1.11 -1.87
C LYS A 25 -22.90 0.48 -3.17
N HIS A 26 -22.41 -0.69 -3.54
CA HIS A 26 -22.72 -1.35 -4.82
C HIS A 26 -23.33 -2.74 -4.62
N GLN A 27 -24.05 -2.92 -3.50
CA GLN A 27 -24.74 -4.19 -3.24
C GLN A 27 -25.83 -4.43 -4.29
N GLY A 28 -25.93 -5.68 -4.75
CA GLY A 28 -26.91 -6.09 -5.75
C GLY A 28 -26.52 -5.77 -7.20
N SER A 29 -25.33 -5.21 -7.44
CA SER A 29 -24.78 -4.96 -8.76
C SER A 29 -23.41 -5.62 -8.93
N TYR A 30 -22.98 -5.77 -10.19
CA TYR A 30 -21.60 -6.18 -10.47
C TYR A 30 -20.66 -4.99 -10.24
N ALA A 31 -19.48 -5.27 -9.67
CA ALA A 31 -18.43 -4.27 -9.57
C ALA A 31 -17.95 -3.87 -10.98
N GLU A 32 -17.83 -2.57 -11.22
CA GLU A 32 -17.27 -2.06 -12.47
C GLU A 32 -15.78 -2.39 -12.57
N GLY A 33 -15.30 -2.69 -13.77
CA GLY A 33 -13.89 -2.90 -14.03
C GLY A 33 -13.08 -1.65 -13.68
N TYR A 34 -11.94 -1.83 -12.99
CA TYR A 34 -11.03 -0.73 -12.60
C TYR A 34 -11.64 0.34 -11.68
N SER A 35 -12.72 0.03 -10.97
CA SER A 35 -13.38 0.98 -10.06
C SER A 35 -12.66 1.16 -8.72
N VAL A 36 -11.78 0.24 -8.35
CA VAL A 36 -11.05 0.27 -7.07
C VAL A 36 -9.56 0.40 -7.31
N TYR A 37 -9.00 1.55 -6.93
CA TYR A 37 -7.57 1.84 -7.03
C TYR A 37 -6.87 1.74 -5.67
N SER A 38 -5.57 1.45 -5.71
CA SER A 38 -4.72 1.55 -4.53
C SER A 38 -4.77 2.98 -3.97
N PRO A 39 -4.82 3.14 -2.64
CA PRO A 39 -4.79 4.47 -2.03
C PRO A 39 -3.56 5.28 -2.43
N TRP A 40 -3.72 6.59 -2.52
CA TRP A 40 -2.65 7.54 -2.81
C TRP A 40 -1.50 7.41 -1.81
N VAL A 41 -0.27 7.56 -2.32
CA VAL A 41 0.95 7.58 -1.51
C VAL A 41 1.63 8.93 -1.70
N HIS A 42 1.78 9.65 -0.60
CA HIS A 42 2.48 10.94 -0.59
C HIS A 42 3.85 10.76 0.04
N ARG A 43 4.90 11.08 -0.70
CA ARG A 43 6.30 11.08 -0.22
C ARG A 43 6.86 12.47 -0.31
N VAL A 44 7.67 12.82 0.67
CA VAL A 44 8.44 14.05 0.70
C VAL A 44 9.90 13.69 0.89
N ASP A 45 10.72 14.13 -0.03
CA ASP A 45 12.16 14.00 0.02
C ASP A 45 12.78 15.37 0.34
N PHE A 46 13.87 15.36 1.08
CA PHE A 46 14.64 16.56 1.39
C PHE A 46 16.06 16.40 0.89
N GLY A 47 16.59 17.42 0.22
CA GLY A 47 17.98 17.49 -0.21
C GLY A 47 18.58 18.85 0.12
N TYR A 48 19.76 18.84 0.71
CA TYR A 48 20.54 20.02 0.97
C TYR A 48 21.97 19.82 0.50
N LYS A 49 22.51 20.82 -0.20
CA LYS A 49 23.92 20.87 -0.61
C LYS A 49 24.45 22.26 -0.34
N HIS A 50 25.65 22.30 0.25
CA HIS A 50 26.35 23.56 0.52
C HIS A 50 27.84 23.44 0.17
N ASP A 51 28.33 24.45 -0.53
CA ASP A 51 29.72 24.55 -0.96
C ASP A 51 30.44 25.61 -0.12
N PHE A 52 31.39 25.18 0.68
CA PHE A 52 32.32 26.06 1.38
C PHE A 52 33.57 26.28 0.50
N LYS A 53 33.76 27.48 -0.02
CA LYS A 53 34.92 27.84 -0.83
C LYS A 53 36.01 28.40 0.07
N ILE A 54 37.17 27.77 0.07
CA ILE A 54 38.34 28.15 0.85
C ILE A 54 39.48 28.46 -0.11
N ARG A 55 40.02 29.67 -0.07
CA ARG A 55 41.17 30.07 -0.85
C ARG A 55 42.45 29.78 -0.07
N ILE A 56 43.35 28.95 -0.64
CA ILE A 56 44.64 28.65 -0.07
C ILE A 56 45.66 29.08 -1.10
N GLY A 57 46.33 30.24 -0.83
CA GLY A 57 47.23 30.82 -1.80
C GLY A 57 46.52 31.27 -3.09
N LYS A 58 46.93 30.74 -4.22
CA LYS A 58 46.35 30.99 -5.56
C LYS A 58 45.27 30.03 -5.97
N THR A 59 45.02 28.96 -5.20
CA THR A 59 44.05 27.91 -5.50
C THR A 59 42.74 28.11 -4.72
N VAL A 60 41.63 27.74 -5.32
CA VAL A 60 40.33 27.76 -4.66
C VAL A 60 39.92 26.29 -4.43
N ASN A 61 39.87 25.93 -3.17
CA ASN A 61 39.39 24.61 -2.76
C ASN A 61 37.92 24.69 -2.35
N THR A 62 37.13 23.69 -2.70
CA THR A 62 35.73 23.64 -2.35
C THR A 62 35.44 22.40 -1.50
N LEU A 63 34.91 22.60 -0.34
CA LEU A 63 34.36 21.53 0.51
C LEU A 63 32.84 21.56 0.37
N GLN A 64 32.28 20.51 -0.25
CA GLN A 64 30.83 20.35 -0.39
C GLN A 64 30.30 19.44 0.70
N LEU A 65 29.31 19.90 1.42
CA LEU A 65 28.48 19.10 2.32
C LEU A 65 27.16 18.82 1.64
N SER A 66 26.72 17.56 1.62
CA SER A 66 25.40 17.16 1.15
C SER A 66 24.65 16.37 2.21
N VAL A 67 23.37 16.62 2.33
CA VAL A 67 22.43 15.86 3.17
C VAL A 67 21.23 15.53 2.29
N ASP A 68 20.98 14.25 2.07
CA ASP A 68 19.83 13.78 1.32
C ASP A 68 18.97 12.88 2.21
N MET A 69 17.69 13.21 2.34
CA MET A 69 16.73 12.43 3.09
C MET A 69 15.58 12.01 2.20
N LYS A 70 15.26 10.74 2.21
CA LYS A 70 14.14 10.17 1.47
C LYS A 70 13.00 9.82 2.40
N ASN A 71 11.78 10.05 1.90
CA ASN A 71 10.54 9.77 2.62
C ASN A 71 10.52 10.35 4.05
N VAL A 72 10.86 11.63 4.20
CA VAL A 72 11.02 12.33 5.49
C VAL A 72 9.80 12.21 6.38
N LEU A 73 8.60 12.23 5.81
CA LEU A 73 7.36 12.11 6.59
C LEU A 73 7.24 10.76 7.31
N ASN A 74 7.89 9.72 6.80
CA ASN A 74 7.90 8.40 7.44
C ASN A 74 8.68 8.40 8.77
N LEU A 75 9.60 9.33 8.97
CA LEU A 75 10.30 9.55 10.24
C LEU A 75 9.31 9.90 11.37
N PHE A 76 8.27 10.65 11.07
CA PHE A 76 7.26 11.09 12.05
C PHE A 76 6.14 10.06 12.23
N ASN A 77 5.78 9.35 11.16
CA ASN A 77 4.76 8.32 11.20
C ASN A 77 5.10 7.20 10.21
N SER A 78 5.33 6.00 10.71
CA SER A 78 5.71 4.80 9.94
C SER A 78 4.70 4.40 8.84
N ARG A 79 3.49 4.95 8.84
CA ARG A 79 2.47 4.71 7.83
C ARG A 79 2.50 5.72 6.69
N TRP A 80 3.18 6.85 6.85
CA TRP A 80 3.27 7.88 5.82
C TRP A 80 4.31 7.52 4.77
N GLY A 81 4.02 7.83 3.53
CA GLY A 81 4.89 7.51 2.40
C GLY A 81 5.06 6.03 2.10
N VAL A 82 4.22 5.17 2.69
CA VAL A 82 4.23 3.71 2.49
C VAL A 82 3.09 3.32 1.56
N SER A 83 3.40 2.57 0.50
CA SER A 83 2.38 2.06 -0.41
C SER A 83 1.52 0.99 0.26
N LYS A 84 0.31 0.84 -0.26
CA LYS A 84 -0.60 -0.22 0.15
C LYS A 84 -0.80 -1.18 -1.01
N PHE A 85 -0.96 -2.44 -0.68
CA PHE A 85 -1.32 -3.50 -1.63
C PHE A 85 -2.55 -4.23 -1.12
N MET A 86 -3.19 -4.97 -2.01
CA MET A 86 -4.34 -5.78 -1.63
C MET A 86 -3.96 -6.79 -0.55
N ASN A 87 -4.78 -6.88 0.47
CA ASN A 87 -4.52 -7.75 1.61
C ASN A 87 -4.40 -9.21 1.16
N ALA A 88 -3.31 -9.88 1.52
CA ALA A 88 -3.08 -11.28 1.17
C ALA A 88 -4.19 -12.23 1.65
N LYS A 89 -4.89 -11.89 2.74
CA LYS A 89 -6.06 -12.63 3.22
C LYS A 89 -7.20 -12.68 2.21
N LEU A 90 -7.26 -11.72 1.29
CA LEU A 90 -8.27 -11.66 0.23
C LEU A 90 -7.87 -12.47 -1.01
N ASN A 91 -6.82 -13.29 -0.94
CA ASN A 91 -6.36 -14.16 -2.03
C ASN A 91 -6.34 -13.43 -3.40
N SER A 92 -5.63 -12.30 -3.47
CA SER A 92 -5.56 -11.44 -4.67
C SER A 92 -6.93 -10.90 -5.12
N GLY A 93 -7.84 -10.65 -4.18
CA GLY A 93 -9.19 -10.12 -4.45
C GLY A 93 -10.26 -11.19 -4.63
N ARG A 94 -9.90 -12.45 -4.51
CA ARG A 94 -10.88 -13.56 -4.58
C ARG A 94 -11.48 -13.81 -3.20
N ILE A 95 -12.48 -13.03 -2.86
CA ILE A 95 -13.24 -13.17 -1.60
C ILE A 95 -14.28 -14.29 -1.64
N LEU A 96 -14.57 -14.81 -2.81
CA LEU A 96 -15.43 -15.97 -3.01
C LEU A 96 -14.67 -17.05 -3.77
N LYS A 97 -14.84 -18.29 -3.34
CA LYS A 97 -14.31 -19.48 -4.00
C LYS A 97 -15.49 -20.29 -4.57
N TYR A 98 -15.50 -20.53 -5.88
CA TYR A 98 -16.46 -21.41 -6.50
C TYR A 98 -16.22 -22.86 -6.03
N GLU A 99 -17.25 -23.54 -5.60
CA GLU A 99 -17.18 -24.93 -5.12
C GLU A 99 -17.93 -25.89 -6.06
N SER A 100 -19.16 -25.55 -6.44
CA SER A 100 -20.00 -26.42 -7.26
C SER A 100 -21.15 -25.66 -7.91
N THR A 101 -21.94 -26.35 -8.69
CA THR A 101 -23.26 -25.91 -9.14
C THR A 101 -24.31 -26.81 -8.50
N ASP A 102 -25.38 -26.24 -7.99
CA ASP A 102 -26.48 -27.03 -7.40
C ASP A 102 -27.37 -27.70 -8.47
N ALA A 103 -28.34 -28.45 -8.00
CA ALA A 103 -29.27 -29.19 -8.88
C ALA A 103 -30.16 -28.28 -9.75
N GLU A 104 -30.32 -27.01 -9.33
CA GLU A 104 -31.12 -26.00 -10.04
C GLU A 104 -30.26 -25.14 -10.99
N GLY A 105 -28.95 -25.41 -11.08
CA GLY A 105 -28.01 -24.69 -11.95
C GLY A 105 -27.43 -23.41 -11.35
N TYR A 106 -27.61 -23.13 -10.06
CA TYR A 106 -27.01 -21.98 -9.42
C TYR A 106 -25.58 -22.28 -8.93
N PRO A 107 -24.62 -21.38 -9.16
CA PRO A 107 -23.27 -21.54 -8.65
C PRO A 107 -23.26 -21.39 -7.11
N VAL A 108 -22.50 -22.27 -6.47
CA VAL A 108 -22.35 -22.34 -5.02
C VAL A 108 -20.93 -21.89 -4.66
N PHE A 109 -20.83 -20.95 -3.73
CA PHE A 109 -19.56 -20.37 -3.30
C PHE A 109 -19.31 -20.58 -1.80
N SER A 110 -18.04 -20.67 -1.46
CA SER A 110 -17.55 -20.57 -0.07
C SER A 110 -16.79 -19.26 0.15
N THR A 111 -16.76 -18.81 1.39
CA THR A 111 -15.97 -17.65 1.81
C THR A 111 -14.78 -18.14 2.61
N PRO A 112 -13.51 -17.85 2.19
CA PRO A 112 -12.34 -18.25 2.96
C PRO A 112 -12.41 -17.80 4.41
N SER A 113 -12.02 -18.64 5.35
CA SER A 113 -12.08 -18.36 6.80
C SER A 113 -11.24 -17.15 7.23
N ALA A 114 -10.25 -16.77 6.41
CA ALA A 114 -9.44 -15.58 6.62
C ALA A 114 -10.18 -14.26 6.33
N VAL A 115 -11.34 -14.33 5.64
CA VAL A 115 -12.18 -13.16 5.32
C VAL A 115 -13.20 -12.98 6.44
N SER A 116 -13.27 -11.78 6.99
CA SER A 116 -14.22 -11.40 8.04
C SER A 116 -14.56 -9.92 7.91
N GLY A 117 -15.54 -9.42 8.63
CA GLY A 117 -15.91 -8.00 8.66
C GLY A 117 -14.77 -7.06 9.05
N ASN A 118 -13.79 -7.55 9.81
CA ASN A 118 -12.61 -6.75 10.19
C ASN A 118 -11.45 -6.85 9.16
N THR A 119 -11.60 -7.60 8.08
CA THR A 119 -10.57 -7.73 7.05
C THR A 119 -10.53 -6.47 6.21
N GLN A 120 -9.43 -5.73 6.31
CA GLN A 120 -9.22 -4.54 5.47
C GLN A 120 -8.78 -4.94 4.06
N THR A 121 -9.34 -4.28 3.05
CA THR A 121 -9.00 -4.50 1.63
C THR A 121 -7.53 -4.20 1.33
N TRP A 122 -6.95 -3.20 2.01
CA TRP A 122 -5.59 -2.71 1.79
C TRP A 122 -4.69 -2.93 3.00
N SER A 123 -3.51 -3.47 2.76
CA SER A 123 -2.42 -3.64 3.75
C SER A 123 -1.22 -2.78 3.39
N TYR A 124 -0.47 -2.31 4.40
CA TYR A 124 0.77 -1.56 4.18
C TYR A 124 1.92 -2.46 3.73
N SER A 125 2.72 -1.98 2.79
CA SER A 125 3.93 -2.65 2.31
C SER A 125 5.16 -2.13 3.08
N TYR A 126 5.49 -2.75 4.19
CA TYR A 126 6.66 -2.39 4.99
C TYR A 126 7.93 -3.02 4.41
N THR A 127 8.49 -2.41 3.36
CA THR A 127 9.78 -2.80 2.81
C THR A 127 10.83 -1.72 3.11
N ILE A 128 12.11 -2.10 3.14
CA ILE A 128 13.22 -1.18 3.39
C ILE A 128 13.19 0.02 2.43
N GLY A 129 12.86 -0.19 1.16
CA GLY A 129 12.76 0.89 0.16
C GLY A 129 11.61 1.87 0.38
N GLN A 130 10.72 1.61 1.33
CA GLN A 130 9.60 2.48 1.69
C GLN A 130 9.78 3.18 3.04
N CYS A 131 10.80 2.80 3.81
CA CYS A 131 11.17 3.50 5.03
C CYS A 131 11.94 4.78 4.70
N TRP A 132 11.98 5.70 5.65
CA TRP A 132 12.86 6.85 5.54
C TRP A 132 14.32 6.42 5.65
N TYR A 133 15.19 7.11 4.95
CA TYR A 133 16.62 7.03 5.17
C TYR A 133 17.28 8.38 4.89
N ALA A 134 18.42 8.60 5.52
CA ALA A 134 19.22 9.80 5.30
C ALA A 134 20.65 9.41 4.92
N SER A 135 21.25 10.18 4.04
CA SER A 135 22.66 10.08 3.68
C SER A 135 23.33 11.43 3.86
N VAL A 136 24.55 11.43 4.39
CA VAL A 136 25.41 12.59 4.49
C VAL A 136 26.66 12.36 3.66
N GLY A 137 26.95 13.27 2.76
CA GLY A 137 28.11 13.20 1.90
C GLY A 137 29.04 14.41 2.12
N ILE A 138 30.33 14.16 2.10
CA ILE A 138 31.36 15.20 2.08
C ILE A 138 32.21 14.99 0.84
N LYS A 139 32.33 16.03 0.02
CA LYS A 139 33.18 16.03 -1.17
C LYS A 139 34.16 17.19 -1.13
N TYR A 140 35.43 16.90 -1.26
CA TYR A 140 36.47 17.90 -1.38
C TYR A 140 36.92 17.99 -2.83
N MET A 141 36.96 19.20 -3.39
CA MET A 141 37.40 19.49 -4.73
C MET A 141 38.54 20.50 -4.61
N PHE A 142 39.68 20.13 -5.14
CA PHE A 142 40.89 21.00 -5.24
C PHE A 142 41.13 21.36 -6.69
N ASN A 143 41.59 22.59 -6.91
CA ASN A 143 41.87 23.09 -8.27
C ASN A 143 43.28 23.71 -8.30
#